data_716ac1772b62ccad57cd74887ccebeae
#
_entry.id   716ac1772b62ccad57cd74887ccebeae
#
_cell.length_a   1.000
_cell.length_b   1.000
_cell.length_c   1.000
_cell.angle_alpha   90.00
_cell.angle_beta   90.00
_cell.angle_gamma   90.00
#
_symmetry.space_group_name_H-M   'P 1'
#
loop_
_entity.id
_entity.type
_entity.pdbx_description
1 polymer ?
#
loop_
_entity_poly.entity_id
_entity_poly.type
_entity_poly.pdbx_seq_one_letter_code
_entity_poly.pdbx_strand_id
1 'polypeptide(L)'
;MHIDRISSHQGTHISYLLRQSYRDQGKVKHRTLANLTPLPMAAIDAIRQVLKGRPVGDLEEAFEVLSSKPHGHVLAVLGTLRQLGLDRVLAVRPRRERELVVAMVVRQVIRPSSKLATARSWQSTTLGSLLEVEDADEDDLYSALDWLRQNQMQVEAQLASRHLRNGSLVLYDLTSVVVEGRHCPLARRG
;
A
#
# COMPACT_ATOMS: atom_id res chain seq x y z
N MET A 1 -33.15 3.18 -10.20
CA MET A 1 -32.55 2.39 -9.12
C MET A 1 -33.39 2.55 -7.87
N HIS A 2 -33.51 1.53 -7.04
CA HIS A 2 -34.28 1.53 -5.80
C HIS A 2 -33.67 0.58 -4.79
N ILE A 3 -34.03 0.74 -3.52
CA ILE A 3 -33.59 -0.15 -2.44
C ILE A 3 -34.76 -1.06 -2.07
N ASP A 4 -34.57 -2.36 -2.27
CA ASP A 4 -35.51 -3.39 -1.81
C ASP A 4 -35.17 -3.87 -0.40
N ARG A 5 -36.20 -3.98 0.43
CA ARG A 5 -36.13 -4.64 1.72
C ARG A 5 -36.68 -6.06 1.57
N ILE A 6 -35.82 -7.05 1.76
CA ILE A 6 -36.20 -8.46 1.67
C ILE A 6 -36.14 -9.06 3.06
N SER A 7 -37.22 -9.66 3.51
CA SER A 7 -37.26 -10.46 4.74
C SER A 7 -37.21 -11.95 4.42
N SER A 8 -36.47 -12.72 5.18
CA SER A 8 -36.51 -14.19 5.08
C SER A 8 -37.89 -14.74 5.49
N HIS A 9 -38.23 -15.94 5.00
CA HIS A 9 -39.54 -16.59 5.24
C HIS A 9 -39.87 -16.78 6.74
N GLN A 10 -38.85 -16.69 7.62
CA GLN A 10 -39.01 -16.80 9.09
C GLN A 10 -38.88 -15.46 9.82
N GLY A 11 -38.84 -14.33 9.11
CA GLY A 11 -38.84 -12.99 9.70
C GLY A 11 -37.58 -12.56 10.46
N THR A 12 -36.59 -13.43 10.59
CA THR A 12 -35.41 -13.25 11.43
C THR A 12 -34.28 -12.46 10.75
N HIS A 13 -34.24 -12.40 9.42
CA HIS A 13 -33.22 -11.67 8.66
C HIS A 13 -33.84 -10.69 7.68
N ILE A 14 -33.43 -9.42 7.80
CA ILE A 14 -33.78 -8.35 6.87
C ILE A 14 -32.55 -7.99 6.05
N SER A 15 -32.66 -8.03 4.73
CA SER A 15 -31.61 -7.61 3.82
C SER A 15 -32.06 -6.39 3.01
N TYR A 16 -31.13 -5.46 2.82
CA TYR A 16 -31.33 -4.28 1.99
C TYR A 16 -30.47 -4.40 0.73
N LEU A 17 -31.11 -4.45 -0.44
CA LEU A 17 -30.45 -4.62 -1.72
C LEU A 17 -30.70 -3.40 -2.61
N LEU A 18 -29.62 -2.82 -3.14
CA LEU A 18 -29.69 -1.83 -4.21
C LEU A 18 -29.95 -2.55 -5.53
N ARG A 19 -31.06 -2.22 -6.19
CA ARG A 19 -31.50 -2.88 -7.42
C ARG A 19 -31.75 -1.87 -8.55
N GLN A 20 -31.50 -2.32 -9.76
CA GLN A 20 -31.84 -1.62 -10.98
C GLN A 20 -32.87 -2.42 -11.76
N SER A 21 -33.98 -1.77 -12.11
CA SER A 21 -34.96 -2.34 -13.04
C SER A 21 -34.53 -2.02 -14.46
N TYR A 22 -34.61 -2.98 -15.36
CA TYR A 22 -34.39 -2.81 -16.79
C TYR A 22 -35.42 -3.65 -17.58
N ARG A 23 -35.67 -3.28 -18.82
CA ARG A 23 -36.53 -4.05 -19.70
C ARG A 23 -35.70 -4.96 -20.58
N ASP A 24 -36.08 -6.23 -20.63
CA ASP A 24 -35.47 -7.22 -21.51
C ASP A 24 -36.60 -8.00 -22.17
N GLN A 25 -36.66 -7.98 -23.51
CA GLN A 25 -37.69 -8.60 -24.33
C GLN A 25 -39.13 -8.27 -23.87
N GLY A 26 -39.39 -6.99 -23.53
CA GLY A 26 -40.70 -6.52 -23.06
C GLY A 26 -41.04 -6.84 -21.60
N LYS A 27 -40.25 -7.66 -20.91
CA LYS A 27 -40.42 -7.98 -19.47
C LYS A 27 -39.52 -7.13 -18.60
N VAL A 28 -40.05 -6.68 -17.45
CA VAL A 28 -39.24 -5.97 -16.45
C VAL A 28 -38.42 -6.97 -15.68
N LYS A 29 -37.09 -6.84 -15.73
CA LYS A 29 -36.11 -7.60 -14.92
C LYS A 29 -35.43 -6.71 -13.91
N HIS A 30 -34.98 -7.30 -12.80
CA HIS A 30 -34.28 -6.62 -11.74
C HIS A 30 -32.86 -7.19 -11.61
N ARG A 31 -31.87 -6.31 -11.56
CA ARG A 31 -30.47 -6.67 -11.31
C ARG A 31 -30.06 -6.10 -9.95
N THR A 32 -29.50 -6.92 -9.08
CA THR A 32 -28.90 -6.46 -7.83
C THR A 32 -27.53 -5.86 -8.13
N LEU A 33 -27.32 -4.63 -7.70
CA LEU A 33 -26.06 -3.89 -7.87
C LEU A 33 -25.18 -3.99 -6.64
N ALA A 34 -25.78 -3.93 -5.43
CA ALA A 34 -25.04 -4.03 -4.18
C ALA A 34 -25.92 -4.55 -3.05
N ASN A 35 -25.27 -5.14 -2.04
CA ASN A 35 -25.89 -5.48 -0.75
C ASN A 35 -25.55 -4.38 0.27
N LEU A 36 -26.57 -3.68 0.75
CA LEU A 36 -26.46 -2.58 1.69
C LEU A 36 -26.70 -3.01 3.14
N THR A 37 -27.02 -4.27 3.37
CA THR A 37 -27.34 -4.80 4.71
C THR A 37 -26.28 -4.53 5.79
N PRO A 38 -24.95 -4.51 5.47
CA PRO A 38 -23.92 -4.19 6.45
C PRO A 38 -23.88 -2.72 6.86
N LEU A 39 -24.57 -1.83 6.14
CA LEU A 39 -24.54 -0.39 6.41
C LEU A 39 -25.50 -0.03 7.55
N PRO A 40 -25.21 1.02 8.35
CA PRO A 40 -26.14 1.59 9.29
C PRO A 40 -27.42 2.08 8.60
N MET A 41 -28.57 2.01 9.29
CA MET A 41 -29.85 2.45 8.73
C MET A 41 -29.83 3.88 8.25
N ALA A 42 -29.15 4.79 8.95
CA ALA A 42 -28.99 6.19 8.53
C ALA A 42 -28.33 6.32 7.15
N ALA A 43 -27.31 5.51 6.86
CA ALA A 43 -26.66 5.49 5.54
C ALA A 43 -27.60 4.93 4.45
N ILE A 44 -28.37 3.88 4.76
CA ILE A 44 -29.35 3.31 3.83
C ILE A 44 -30.44 4.33 3.51
N ASP A 45 -30.91 5.07 4.50
CA ASP A 45 -31.92 6.11 4.32
C ASP A 45 -31.39 7.32 3.54
N ALA A 46 -30.12 7.71 3.77
CA ALA A 46 -29.44 8.73 2.96
C ALA A 46 -29.38 8.32 1.49
N ILE A 47 -28.94 7.10 1.18
CA ILE A 47 -28.90 6.55 -0.19
C ILE A 47 -30.32 6.55 -0.78
N ARG A 48 -31.35 6.18 -0.01
CA ARG A 48 -32.73 6.19 -0.48
C ARG A 48 -33.21 7.60 -0.83
N GLN A 49 -32.80 8.63 -0.08
CA GLN A 49 -33.13 10.03 -0.39
C GLN A 49 -32.45 10.50 -1.67
N VAL A 50 -31.14 10.21 -1.84
CA VAL A 50 -30.40 10.50 -3.07
C VAL A 50 -31.06 9.86 -4.29
N LEU A 51 -31.47 8.60 -4.19
CA LEU A 51 -32.14 7.88 -5.28
C LEU A 51 -33.51 8.51 -5.66
N LYS A 52 -34.15 9.24 -4.74
CA LYS A 52 -35.34 10.00 -4.94
C LYS A 52 -35.10 11.43 -5.44
N GLY A 53 -33.86 11.80 -5.74
CA GLY A 53 -33.47 13.15 -6.16
C GLY A 53 -33.56 14.20 -5.05
N ARG A 54 -33.58 13.81 -3.77
CA ARG A 54 -33.58 14.75 -2.64
C ARG A 54 -32.13 15.02 -2.24
N PRO A 55 -31.75 16.29 -2.01
CA PRO A 55 -30.44 16.59 -1.49
C PRO A 55 -30.30 15.94 -0.09
N VAL A 56 -29.26 15.16 0.10
CA VAL A 56 -28.79 14.77 1.44
C VAL A 56 -27.96 15.96 1.90
N GLY A 57 -28.17 16.43 3.12
CA GLY A 57 -27.53 17.63 3.66
C GLY A 57 -26.04 17.74 3.34
N ASP A 58 -25.47 18.90 3.54
CA ASP A 58 -24.13 19.25 3.12
C ASP A 58 -23.15 18.09 3.34
N LEU A 59 -22.57 17.60 2.24
CA LEU A 59 -21.58 16.51 2.28
C LEU A 59 -20.40 16.86 3.17
N GLU A 60 -20.11 18.14 3.35
CA GLU A 60 -19.06 18.65 4.23
C GLU A 60 -19.36 18.38 5.72
N GLU A 61 -20.64 18.36 6.14
CA GLU A 61 -21.02 18.03 7.51
C GLU A 61 -21.11 16.50 7.77
N ALA A 62 -21.15 15.69 6.71
CA ALA A 62 -21.30 14.24 6.83
C ALA A 62 -19.96 13.49 6.96
N PHE A 63 -18.82 14.16 6.74
CA PHE A 63 -17.49 13.53 6.76
C PHE A 63 -16.57 14.28 7.70
N GLU A 64 -16.02 13.58 8.68
CA GLU A 64 -14.92 14.03 9.50
C GLU A 64 -13.60 13.52 8.92
N VAL A 65 -12.64 14.43 8.69
CA VAL A 65 -11.29 14.05 8.28
C VAL A 65 -10.53 13.56 9.49
N LEU A 66 -10.46 12.26 9.68
CA LEU A 66 -9.78 11.64 10.83
C LEU A 66 -8.26 11.70 10.71
N SER A 67 -7.71 11.66 9.50
CA SER A 67 -6.27 11.76 9.28
C SER A 67 -5.95 12.20 7.85
N SER A 68 -4.80 12.86 7.69
CA SER A 68 -4.23 13.20 6.38
C SER A 68 -2.78 12.77 6.36
N LYS A 69 -2.40 11.95 5.37
CA LYS A 69 -1.02 11.45 5.22
C LYS A 69 -0.39 11.99 3.93
N PRO A 70 0.85 12.51 3.97
CA PRO A 70 1.58 12.87 2.78
C PRO A 70 1.71 11.67 1.82
N HIS A 71 1.37 11.86 0.55
CA HIS A 71 1.32 10.80 -0.46
C HIS A 71 2.22 11.08 -1.68
N GLY A 72 2.25 12.32 -2.18
CA GLY A 72 2.83 12.65 -3.47
C GLY A 72 4.30 12.26 -3.62
N HIS A 73 5.13 12.54 -2.61
CA HIS A 73 6.55 12.19 -2.62
C HIS A 73 6.79 10.67 -2.53
N VAL A 74 5.93 9.95 -1.79
CA VAL A 74 5.97 8.48 -1.74
C VAL A 74 5.64 7.90 -3.11
N LEU A 75 4.56 8.39 -3.74
CA LEU A 75 4.14 7.92 -5.05
C LEU A 75 5.20 8.20 -6.13
N ALA A 76 5.84 9.36 -6.10
CA ALA A 76 6.88 9.72 -7.05
C ALA A 76 8.09 8.77 -6.96
N VAL A 77 8.63 8.55 -5.75
CA VAL A 77 9.81 7.70 -5.56
C VAL A 77 9.47 6.22 -5.82
N LEU A 78 8.37 5.71 -5.24
CA LEU A 78 7.93 4.33 -5.45
C LEU A 78 7.56 4.06 -6.91
N GLY A 79 6.89 5.01 -7.56
CA GLY A 79 6.55 4.92 -8.98
C GLY A 79 7.79 4.84 -9.87
N THR A 80 8.79 5.70 -9.62
CA THR A 80 10.08 5.67 -10.33
C THR A 80 10.80 4.33 -10.09
N LEU A 81 10.86 3.84 -8.86
CA LEU A 81 11.47 2.55 -8.52
C LEU A 81 10.82 1.41 -9.32
N ARG A 82 9.50 1.38 -9.37
CA ARG A 82 8.72 0.38 -10.13
C ARG A 82 8.89 0.55 -11.64
N GLN A 83 8.93 1.77 -12.15
CA GLN A 83 9.18 2.06 -13.57
C GLN A 83 10.56 1.58 -14.00
N LEU A 84 11.57 1.74 -13.15
CA LEU A 84 12.92 1.20 -13.35
C LEU A 84 12.98 -0.33 -13.16
N GLY A 85 11.92 -0.95 -12.66
CA GLY A 85 11.82 -2.39 -12.40
C GLY A 85 12.76 -2.87 -11.29
N LEU A 86 13.14 -2.01 -10.35
CA LEU A 86 14.03 -2.36 -9.23
C LEU A 86 13.38 -3.32 -8.24
N ASP A 87 12.08 -3.25 -8.06
CA ASP A 87 11.29 -4.22 -7.30
C ASP A 87 11.42 -5.64 -7.86
N ARG A 88 11.45 -5.78 -9.20
CA ARG A 88 11.61 -7.07 -9.89
C ARG A 88 13.05 -7.59 -9.86
N VAL A 89 14.03 -6.72 -9.73
CA VAL A 89 15.44 -7.11 -9.48
C VAL A 89 15.56 -7.81 -8.14
N LEU A 90 14.85 -7.34 -7.13
CA LEU A 90 14.85 -7.94 -5.80
C LEU A 90 14.17 -9.32 -5.80
N ALA A 91 12.96 -9.41 -6.34
CA ALA A 91 12.24 -10.66 -6.55
C ALA A 91 11.11 -10.45 -7.57
N VAL A 92 10.92 -11.42 -8.47
CA VAL A 92 9.87 -11.37 -9.51
C VAL A 92 8.47 -11.42 -8.89
N ARG A 93 8.28 -12.26 -7.86
CA ARG A 93 7.01 -12.38 -7.14
C ARG A 93 6.98 -11.48 -5.91
N PRO A 94 5.83 -10.84 -5.62
CA PRO A 94 5.63 -10.11 -4.38
C PRO A 94 5.86 -11.03 -3.17
N ARG A 95 6.57 -10.51 -2.17
CA ARG A 95 6.79 -11.17 -0.88
C ARG A 95 7.15 -10.12 0.17
N ARG A 96 6.91 -10.40 1.43
CA ARG A 96 7.06 -9.44 2.54
C ARG A 96 8.46 -8.85 2.59
N GLU A 97 9.51 -9.66 2.49
CA GLU A 97 10.90 -9.18 2.56
C GLU A 97 11.24 -8.22 1.41
N ARG A 98 10.73 -8.49 0.19
CA ARG A 98 10.88 -7.59 -0.95
C ARG A 98 10.23 -6.24 -0.68
N GLU A 99 8.99 -6.23 -0.19
CA GLU A 99 8.26 -4.99 0.09
C GLU A 99 8.93 -4.19 1.20
N LEU A 100 9.47 -4.85 2.23
CA LEU A 100 10.25 -4.21 3.29
C LEU A 100 11.56 -3.59 2.75
N VAL A 101 12.27 -4.28 1.86
CA VAL A 101 13.47 -3.72 1.20
C VAL A 101 13.09 -2.52 0.34
N VAL A 102 12.02 -2.62 -0.46
CA VAL A 102 11.50 -1.50 -1.26
C VAL A 102 11.14 -0.33 -0.35
N ALA A 103 10.44 -0.58 0.76
CA ALA A 103 10.08 0.45 1.73
C ALA A 103 11.31 1.14 2.32
N MET A 104 12.35 0.40 2.67
CA MET A 104 13.62 0.94 3.18
C MET A 104 14.32 1.82 2.14
N VAL A 105 14.36 1.39 0.87
CA VAL A 105 14.96 2.17 -0.23
C VAL A 105 14.17 3.47 -0.45
N VAL A 106 12.85 3.39 -0.57
CA VAL A 106 11.99 4.57 -0.74
C VAL A 106 12.16 5.53 0.44
N ARG A 107 12.17 5.00 1.66
CA ARG A 107 12.37 5.81 2.86
C ARG A 107 13.74 6.49 2.89
N GLN A 108 14.79 5.79 2.48
CA GLN A 108 16.15 6.34 2.42
C GLN A 108 16.25 7.51 1.42
N VAL A 109 15.52 7.45 0.31
CA VAL A 109 15.48 8.54 -0.68
C VAL A 109 14.68 9.74 -0.16
N ILE A 110 13.53 9.50 0.47
CA ILE A 110 12.65 10.57 0.93
C ILE A 110 13.21 11.27 2.18
N ARG A 111 13.65 10.48 3.16
CA ARG A 111 14.17 10.96 4.42
C ARG A 111 15.05 9.88 5.06
N PRO A 112 16.36 9.94 4.88
CA PRO A 112 17.31 9.00 5.50
C PRO A 112 17.09 8.87 7.01
N SER A 113 16.99 7.64 7.49
CA SER A 113 16.72 7.38 8.90
C SER A 113 17.17 5.97 9.32
N SER A 114 17.36 5.77 10.63
CA SER A 114 17.64 4.43 11.18
C SER A 114 16.50 3.45 10.94
N LYS A 115 16.73 2.15 11.10
CA LYS A 115 15.71 1.11 10.95
C LYS A 115 14.57 1.32 11.96
N LEU A 116 14.89 1.60 13.21
CA LEU A 116 13.92 1.91 14.24
C LEU A 116 13.06 3.15 13.88
N ALA A 117 13.69 4.24 13.40
CA ALA A 117 12.96 5.42 12.97
C ALA A 117 12.12 5.15 11.71
N THR A 118 12.57 4.26 10.83
CA THR A 118 11.81 3.80 9.66
C THR A 118 10.56 3.05 10.10
N ALA A 119 10.69 2.03 10.94
CA ALA A 119 9.57 1.26 11.47
C ALA A 119 8.51 2.14 12.15
N ARG A 120 8.92 3.08 12.99
CA ARG A 120 8.02 4.03 13.66
C ARG A 120 7.32 5.02 12.71
N SER A 121 7.79 5.14 11.48
CA SER A 121 7.29 6.12 10.51
C SER A 121 6.20 5.60 9.56
N TRP A 122 5.82 4.33 9.63
CA TRP A 122 4.81 3.76 8.71
C TRP A 122 3.49 4.53 8.72
N GLN A 123 3.09 5.03 9.89
CA GLN A 123 1.85 5.77 10.05
C GLN A 123 1.96 7.24 9.60
N SER A 124 3.16 7.77 9.37
CA SER A 124 3.39 9.18 9.02
C SER A 124 3.21 9.50 7.54
N THR A 125 3.19 8.48 6.67
CA THR A 125 3.01 8.60 5.22
C THR A 125 2.14 7.45 4.72
N THR A 126 1.84 7.43 3.41
CA THR A 126 1.13 6.31 2.78
C THR A 126 2.03 5.14 2.38
N LEU A 127 3.32 5.17 2.70
CA LEU A 127 4.28 4.14 2.27
C LEU A 127 3.95 2.77 2.86
N GLY A 128 3.65 2.71 4.16
CA GLY A 128 3.30 1.48 4.85
C GLY A 128 2.08 0.80 4.23
N SER A 129 0.99 1.58 4.00
CA SER A 129 -0.24 1.08 3.40
C SER A 129 -0.07 0.62 1.95
N LEU A 130 0.75 1.35 1.15
CA LEU A 130 0.97 1.01 -0.26
C LEU A 130 1.77 -0.28 -0.48
N LEU A 131 2.57 -0.66 0.51
CA LEU A 131 3.41 -1.86 0.50
C LEU A 131 2.93 -2.94 1.46
N GLU A 132 1.82 -2.69 2.17
CA GLU A 132 1.21 -3.60 3.16
C GLU A 132 2.21 -4.03 4.25
N VAL A 133 2.98 -3.05 4.77
CA VAL A 133 4.04 -3.26 5.79
C VAL A 133 3.83 -2.39 7.04
N GLU A 134 2.62 -1.91 7.28
CA GLU A 134 2.31 -1.01 8.42
C GLU A 134 2.53 -1.65 9.79
N ASP A 135 2.46 -2.96 9.85
CA ASP A 135 2.67 -3.80 11.05
C ASP A 135 4.14 -4.18 11.28
N ALA A 136 5.04 -3.84 10.34
CA ALA A 136 6.44 -4.23 10.42
C ALA A 136 7.19 -3.44 11.48
N ASP A 137 7.94 -4.15 12.29
CA ASP A 137 8.84 -3.59 13.31
C ASP A 137 10.31 -3.51 12.85
N GLU A 138 11.21 -3.20 13.77
CA GLU A 138 12.64 -3.09 13.48
C GLU A 138 13.27 -4.45 13.14
N ASP A 139 12.86 -5.52 13.81
CA ASP A 139 13.38 -6.87 13.60
C ASP A 139 12.96 -7.41 12.22
N ASP A 140 11.76 -7.10 11.75
CA ASP A 140 11.31 -7.39 10.39
C ASP A 140 12.22 -6.73 9.35
N LEU A 141 12.64 -5.47 9.60
CA LEU A 141 13.56 -4.76 8.70
C LEU A 141 14.95 -5.39 8.67
N TYR A 142 15.48 -5.83 9.81
CA TYR A 142 16.76 -6.57 9.85
C TYR A 142 16.64 -7.94 9.18
N SER A 143 15.55 -8.65 9.39
CA SER A 143 15.27 -9.92 8.70
C SER A 143 15.20 -9.75 7.17
N ALA A 144 14.60 -8.66 6.70
CA ALA A 144 14.57 -8.32 5.28
C ALA A 144 15.97 -7.99 4.73
N LEU A 145 16.85 -7.36 5.52
CA LEU A 145 18.26 -7.13 5.13
C LEU A 145 19.04 -8.44 5.06
N ASP A 146 18.84 -9.36 5.99
CA ASP A 146 19.47 -10.69 5.94
C ASP A 146 19.01 -11.48 4.73
N TRP A 147 17.73 -11.41 4.39
CA TRP A 147 17.20 -11.96 3.14
C TRP A 147 17.85 -11.32 1.92
N LEU A 148 18.00 -9.98 1.89
CA LEU A 148 18.66 -9.28 0.79
C LEU A 148 20.12 -9.73 0.65
N ARG A 149 20.84 -9.88 1.75
CA ARG A 149 22.21 -10.39 1.77
C ARG A 149 22.33 -11.80 1.19
N GLN A 150 21.39 -12.68 1.53
CA GLN A 150 21.36 -14.05 0.97
C GLN A 150 21.15 -14.04 -0.53
N ASN A 151 20.45 -13.05 -1.08
CA ASN A 151 20.18 -12.90 -2.51
C ASN A 151 21.13 -11.92 -3.21
N GLN A 152 22.16 -11.42 -2.53
CA GLN A 152 23.06 -10.36 -3.02
C GLN A 152 23.64 -10.66 -4.40
N MET A 153 24.24 -11.83 -4.58
CA MET A 153 24.87 -12.21 -5.84
C MET A 153 23.89 -12.16 -7.03
N GLN A 154 22.64 -12.60 -6.83
CA GLN A 154 21.60 -12.57 -7.87
C GLN A 154 21.18 -11.14 -8.18
N VAL A 155 21.00 -10.30 -7.17
CA VAL A 155 20.62 -8.89 -7.32
C VAL A 155 21.72 -8.14 -8.04
N GLU A 156 22.97 -8.29 -7.62
CA GLU A 156 24.16 -7.67 -8.25
C GLU A 156 24.31 -8.09 -9.72
N ALA A 157 24.17 -9.38 -10.03
CA ALA A 157 24.24 -9.88 -11.40
C ALA A 157 23.14 -9.27 -12.29
N GLN A 158 21.92 -9.14 -11.78
CA GLN A 158 20.82 -8.50 -12.51
C GLN A 158 21.05 -6.99 -12.71
N LEU A 159 21.56 -6.29 -11.73
CA LEU A 159 21.90 -4.87 -11.84
C LEU A 159 23.07 -4.68 -12.83
N ALA A 160 24.12 -5.50 -12.73
CA ALA A 160 25.25 -5.46 -13.64
C ALA A 160 24.82 -5.68 -15.10
N SER A 161 23.99 -6.69 -15.36
CA SER A 161 23.48 -6.99 -16.70
C SER A 161 22.66 -5.84 -17.32
N ARG A 162 21.99 -5.03 -16.49
CA ARG A 162 21.19 -3.89 -16.94
C ARG A 162 22.01 -2.64 -17.20
N HIS A 163 23.02 -2.39 -16.38
CA HIS A 163 23.72 -1.10 -16.33
C HIS A 163 25.16 -1.15 -16.84
N LEU A 164 25.80 -2.31 -16.81
CA LEU A 164 27.17 -2.46 -17.28
C LEU A 164 27.20 -3.03 -18.69
N ARG A 165 27.91 -2.33 -19.59
CA ARG A 165 28.17 -2.77 -20.97
C ARG A 165 29.68 -2.73 -21.22
N ASN A 166 30.14 -3.53 -22.18
CA ASN A 166 31.54 -3.45 -22.60
C ASN A 166 31.88 -2.02 -23.04
N GLY A 167 32.95 -1.46 -22.46
CA GLY A 167 33.36 -0.08 -22.69
C GLY A 167 32.70 0.95 -21.75
N SER A 168 31.85 0.54 -20.79
CA SER A 168 31.34 1.46 -19.77
C SER A 168 32.48 1.88 -18.82
N LEU A 169 32.50 3.17 -18.48
CA LEU A 169 33.37 3.68 -17.42
C LEU A 169 32.71 3.41 -16.09
N VAL A 170 33.39 2.68 -15.22
CA VAL A 170 32.96 2.42 -13.85
C VAL A 170 33.74 3.32 -12.90
N LEU A 171 33.03 4.20 -12.21
CA LEU A 171 33.61 5.00 -11.12
C LEU A 171 33.48 4.21 -9.83
N TYR A 172 34.60 4.02 -9.17
CA TYR A 172 34.68 3.33 -7.87
C TYR A 172 35.02 4.33 -6.78
N ASP A 173 34.20 4.35 -5.74
CA ASP A 173 34.42 5.18 -4.56
C ASP A 173 34.38 4.30 -3.29
N LEU A 174 35.20 4.67 -2.30
CA LEU A 174 35.26 4.00 -1.00
C LEU A 174 34.42 4.77 0.00
N THR A 175 33.40 4.13 0.53
CA THR A 175 32.59 4.71 1.61
C THR A 175 33.19 4.33 2.97
N SER A 176 33.54 5.34 3.75
CA SER A 176 33.97 5.14 5.15
C SER A 176 32.77 5.12 6.06
N VAL A 177 32.67 4.10 6.91
CA VAL A 177 31.65 4.01 7.96
C VAL A 177 32.34 4.16 9.31
N VAL A 178 31.89 5.17 10.07
CA VAL A 178 32.36 5.35 11.45
C VAL A 178 31.47 4.52 12.37
N VAL A 179 32.07 3.69 13.19
CA VAL A 179 31.39 2.88 14.20
C VAL A 179 31.68 3.46 15.58
N GLU A 180 30.64 3.91 16.24
CA GLU A 180 30.68 4.31 17.64
C GLU A 180 30.32 3.09 18.52
N GLY A 181 31.26 2.66 19.37
CA GLY A 181 31.05 1.51 20.26
C GLY A 181 32.30 0.66 20.44
N ARG A 182 32.16 -0.35 21.30
CA ARG A 182 33.31 -1.20 21.71
C ARG A 182 33.36 -2.59 21.09
N HIS A 183 32.28 -2.97 20.35
CA HIS A 183 32.08 -4.37 19.94
C HIS A 183 31.71 -4.55 18.46
N CYS A 184 32.39 -3.89 17.56
CA CYS A 184 32.21 -4.20 16.13
C CYS A 184 33.43 -5.01 15.63
N PRO A 185 33.28 -6.30 15.28
CA PRO A 185 34.36 -7.14 14.77
C PRO A 185 35.00 -6.61 13.47
N LEU A 186 34.25 -5.82 12.71
CA LEU A 186 34.69 -5.25 11.44
C LEU A 186 35.34 -3.87 11.58
N ALA A 187 35.20 -3.23 12.74
CA ALA A 187 35.82 -1.93 12.99
C ALA A 187 37.24 -2.09 13.46
N ARG A 188 38.19 -1.40 12.83
CA ARG A 188 39.54 -1.24 13.30
C ARG A 188 39.79 0.22 13.68
N ARG A 189 40.53 0.47 14.73
CA ARG A 189 41.02 1.82 15.02
C ARG A 189 42.00 2.22 13.92
N GLY A 190 41.69 3.35 13.23
CA GLY A 190 42.60 4.01 12.32
C GLY A 190 43.73 4.69 13.08
#